data_ceabebddca075228cbac86e452cbfb31
#
_entry.id   ceabebddca075228cbac86e452cbfb31
#
_cell.length_a   1.000
_cell.length_b   1.000
_cell.length_c   1.000
_cell.angle_alpha   90.00
_cell.angle_beta   90.00
_cell.angle_gamma   90.00
#
_symmetry.space_group_name_H-M   'P 1'
#
loop_
_entity.id
_entity.type
_entity.pdbx_description
1 polymer ?
#
loop_
_entity_poly.entity_id
_entity_poly.type
_entity_poly.pdbx_seq_one_letter_code
_entity_poly.pdbx_strand_id
1 'polypeptide(L)'
;MSEDHQTPSPEEPATAEATADRTVDFVSLKALAHPLRIQLLEVLSSYGAQTASSIAQRLGESSGATSYHLRQLAKHGFVREVAGKGTARERWWERPPGSLTISTPDLASNPASREVARLVNHEMGVQRAKVLEDFLDQSLDVLPTEWTEASMIATLHTHLTCGQLAELTKETETFLRSRLD
;
A
#
# COMPACT_ATOMS: atom_id res chain seq x y z
N MET A 1 9.95 -46.40 1.84
CA MET A 1 10.51 -45.25 1.08
C MET A 1 9.59 -44.10 1.40
N SER A 2 9.94 -43.36 2.45
CA SER A 2 9.15 -42.24 2.98
C SER A 2 9.75 -40.95 2.38
N GLU A 3 8.96 -40.26 1.57
CA GLU A 3 9.33 -38.95 1.05
C GLU A 3 9.00 -37.90 2.10
N ASP A 4 10.06 -37.32 2.69
CA ASP A 4 9.98 -36.18 3.56
C ASP A 4 9.53 -34.94 2.75
N HIS A 5 8.28 -34.53 2.96
CA HIS A 5 7.77 -33.26 2.48
C HIS A 5 8.27 -32.14 3.41
N GLN A 6 9.41 -31.57 3.05
CA GLN A 6 10.01 -30.44 3.74
C GLN A 6 9.24 -29.17 3.39
N THR A 7 8.39 -28.73 4.31
CA THR A 7 7.72 -27.41 4.26
C THR A 7 8.81 -26.33 4.28
N PRO A 8 8.81 -25.35 3.35
CA PRO A 8 9.77 -24.26 3.42
C PRO A 8 9.50 -23.40 4.65
N SER A 9 10.52 -23.23 5.48
CA SER A 9 10.53 -22.24 6.58
C SER A 9 10.23 -20.84 6.05
N PRO A 10 9.48 -20.02 6.79
CA PRO A 10 9.30 -18.62 6.43
C PRO A 10 10.67 -17.93 6.44
N GLU A 11 11.04 -17.31 5.32
CA GLU A 11 12.23 -16.47 5.21
C GLU A 11 12.12 -15.33 6.23
N GLU A 12 13.16 -15.16 7.05
CA GLU A 12 13.29 -14.05 7.97
C GLU A 12 13.11 -12.72 7.22
N PRO A 13 12.34 -11.76 7.77
CA PRO A 13 12.18 -10.46 7.13
C PRO A 13 13.55 -9.77 7.06
N ALA A 14 13.93 -9.38 5.85
CA ALA A 14 15.12 -8.59 5.59
C ALA A 14 15.14 -7.36 6.50
N THR A 15 16.30 -7.11 7.10
CA THR A 15 16.68 -6.00 7.98
C THR A 15 15.80 -4.75 7.80
N ALA A 16 15.13 -4.34 8.89
CA ALA A 16 14.29 -3.16 8.99
C ALA A 16 15.07 -1.89 8.57
N GLU A 17 14.92 -1.48 7.32
CA GLU A 17 15.16 -0.11 6.93
C GLU A 17 14.11 0.75 7.63
N ALA A 18 14.55 1.76 8.38
CA ALA A 18 13.69 2.65 9.14
C ALA A 18 12.50 3.11 8.29
N THR A 19 11.30 2.81 8.75
CA THR A 19 10.03 3.18 8.13
C THR A 19 9.90 4.70 8.13
N ALA A 20 10.25 5.34 7.02
CA ALA A 20 10.12 6.79 6.88
C ALA A 20 8.69 7.14 6.50
N ASP A 21 7.96 7.74 7.44
CA ASP A 21 6.66 8.34 7.13
C ASP A 21 6.82 9.45 6.12
N ARG A 22 6.01 9.39 5.09
CA ARG A 22 6.06 10.36 4.02
C ARG A 22 4.79 11.20 3.96
N THR A 23 4.95 12.49 4.14
CA THR A 23 3.93 13.48 3.80
C THR A 23 4.02 13.80 2.31
N VAL A 24 2.89 13.67 1.61
CA VAL A 24 2.79 13.90 0.17
C VAL A 24 2.53 15.38 -0.09
N ASP A 25 3.44 16.03 -0.80
CA ASP A 25 3.24 17.38 -1.32
C ASP A 25 2.30 17.39 -2.53
N PHE A 26 1.90 18.58 -2.97
CA PHE A 26 0.96 18.74 -4.08
C PHE A 26 1.49 18.19 -5.42
N VAL A 27 2.78 18.29 -5.68
CA VAL A 27 3.39 17.80 -6.92
C VAL A 27 3.35 16.27 -6.94
N SER A 28 3.72 15.66 -5.83
CA SER A 28 3.66 14.20 -5.65
C SER A 28 2.20 13.69 -5.66
N LEU A 29 1.26 14.46 -5.06
CA LEU A 29 -0.16 14.11 -5.10
C LEU A 29 -0.70 14.03 -6.53
N LYS A 30 -0.32 14.97 -7.41
CA LYS A 30 -0.66 14.90 -8.84
C LYS A 30 -0.12 13.63 -9.50
N ALA A 31 1.03 13.16 -9.07
CA ALA A 31 1.56 11.90 -9.59
C ALA A 31 0.71 10.69 -9.18
N LEU A 32 -0.08 10.76 -8.13
CA LEU A 32 -1.04 9.72 -7.75
C LEU A 32 -2.41 9.87 -8.43
N ALA A 33 -2.71 11.02 -9.04
CA ALA A 33 -4.00 11.31 -9.66
C ALA A 33 -4.22 10.53 -10.97
N HIS A 34 -4.06 9.22 -10.94
CA HIS A 34 -4.31 8.30 -12.04
C HIS A 34 -4.69 6.93 -11.47
N PRO A 35 -5.85 6.35 -11.84
CA PRO A 35 -6.33 5.09 -11.28
C PRO A 35 -5.30 3.96 -11.33
N LEU A 36 -4.67 3.73 -12.49
CA LEU A 36 -3.67 2.68 -12.63
C LEU A 36 -2.47 2.86 -11.68
N ARG A 37 -2.05 4.09 -11.35
CA ARG A 37 -0.93 4.30 -10.42
C ARG A 37 -1.29 3.91 -9.00
N ILE A 38 -2.52 4.13 -8.58
CA ILE A 38 -3.02 3.69 -7.27
C ILE A 38 -3.10 2.17 -7.24
N GLN A 39 -3.61 1.54 -8.30
CA GLN A 39 -3.63 0.07 -8.42
C GLN A 39 -2.22 -0.55 -8.39
N LEU A 40 -1.23 0.09 -9.04
CA LEU A 40 0.17 -0.35 -8.99
C LEU A 40 0.74 -0.31 -7.58
N LEU A 41 0.45 0.77 -6.82
CA LEU A 41 0.86 0.87 -5.42
C LEU A 41 0.19 -0.20 -4.56
N GLU A 42 -1.08 -0.49 -4.79
CA GLU A 42 -1.82 -1.52 -4.08
C GLU A 42 -1.23 -2.91 -4.33
N VAL A 43 -0.96 -3.25 -5.59
CA VAL A 43 -0.31 -4.53 -5.94
C VAL A 43 1.05 -4.67 -5.26
N LEU A 44 1.87 -3.62 -5.28
CA LEU A 44 3.19 -3.65 -4.63
C LEU A 44 3.09 -3.68 -3.10
N SER A 45 2.04 -3.11 -2.51
CA SER A 45 1.79 -3.18 -1.08
C SER A 45 1.36 -4.58 -0.63
N SER A 46 0.49 -5.22 -1.42
CA SER A 46 -0.12 -6.51 -1.06
C SER A 46 0.76 -7.70 -1.41
N TYR A 47 1.56 -7.62 -2.48
CA TYR A 47 2.33 -8.75 -3.01
C TYR A 47 3.85 -8.54 -2.99
N GLY A 48 4.32 -7.44 -2.39
CA GLY A 48 5.74 -7.11 -2.33
C GLY A 48 6.34 -6.77 -3.70
N ALA A 49 7.64 -7.00 -3.83
CA ALA A 49 8.36 -6.66 -5.06
C ALA A 49 7.89 -7.47 -6.27
N GLN A 50 7.61 -6.77 -7.38
CA GLN A 50 7.06 -7.32 -8.63
C GLN A 50 7.75 -6.73 -9.85
N THR A 51 7.68 -7.44 -11.01
CA THR A 51 8.07 -6.89 -12.30
C THR A 51 6.92 -6.14 -12.96
N ALA A 52 7.22 -5.23 -13.90
CA ALA A 52 6.17 -4.55 -14.67
C ALA A 52 5.29 -5.54 -15.44
N SER A 53 5.86 -6.64 -15.93
CA SER A 53 5.12 -7.67 -16.67
C SER A 53 4.18 -8.46 -15.76
N SER A 54 4.62 -8.84 -14.54
CA SER A 54 3.76 -9.57 -13.58
C SER A 54 2.59 -8.70 -13.11
N ILE A 55 2.84 -7.41 -12.85
CA ILE A 55 1.78 -6.47 -12.48
C ILE A 55 0.79 -6.26 -13.64
N ALA A 56 1.31 -6.08 -14.86
CA ALA A 56 0.49 -5.91 -16.05
C ALA A 56 -0.47 -7.09 -16.26
N GLN A 57 0.03 -8.32 -16.11
CA GLN A 57 -0.78 -9.53 -16.22
C GLN A 57 -1.88 -9.56 -15.13
N ARG A 58 -1.56 -9.17 -13.92
CA ARG A 58 -2.52 -9.16 -12.79
C ARG A 58 -3.63 -8.11 -12.96
N LEU A 59 -3.29 -6.95 -13.52
CA LEU A 59 -4.23 -5.85 -13.73
C LEU A 59 -4.95 -5.86 -15.09
N GLY A 60 -4.60 -6.79 -15.99
CA GLY A 60 -5.13 -6.81 -17.35
C GLY A 60 -4.62 -5.65 -18.22
N GLU A 61 -3.43 -5.12 -17.91
CA GLU A 61 -2.83 -3.96 -18.56
C GLU A 61 -1.68 -4.34 -19.50
N SER A 62 -1.23 -3.41 -20.34
CA SER A 62 -0.02 -3.61 -21.13
C SER A 62 1.25 -3.40 -20.28
N SER A 63 2.29 -4.21 -20.51
CA SER A 63 3.58 -4.05 -19.82
C SER A 63 4.24 -2.69 -20.10
N GLY A 64 3.97 -2.11 -21.27
CA GLY A 64 4.44 -0.77 -21.65
C GLY A 64 3.80 0.33 -20.79
N ALA A 65 2.47 0.32 -20.65
CA ALA A 65 1.74 1.27 -19.79
C ALA A 65 2.17 1.11 -18.33
N THR A 66 2.23 -0.13 -17.84
CA THR A 66 2.68 -0.45 -16.48
C THR A 66 4.08 0.07 -16.21
N SER A 67 5.05 -0.19 -17.11
CA SER A 67 6.42 0.31 -17.00
C SER A 67 6.50 1.84 -17.03
N TYR A 68 5.66 2.51 -17.82
CA TYR A 68 5.60 3.97 -17.86
C TYR A 68 5.12 4.52 -16.51
N HIS A 69 4.01 3.99 -15.98
CA HIS A 69 3.44 4.46 -14.72
C HIS A 69 4.32 4.16 -13.51
N LEU A 70 5.00 3.01 -13.46
CA LEU A 70 5.99 2.70 -12.43
C LEU A 70 7.14 3.71 -12.42
N ARG A 71 7.66 4.09 -13.61
CA ARG A 71 8.69 5.14 -13.71
C ARG A 71 8.18 6.51 -13.26
N GLN A 72 6.91 6.84 -13.52
CA GLN A 72 6.32 8.08 -12.99
C GLN A 72 6.20 8.04 -11.45
N LEU A 73 5.78 6.93 -10.88
CA LEU A 73 5.75 6.75 -9.43
C LEU A 73 7.14 6.82 -8.80
N ALA A 74 8.15 6.23 -9.47
CA ALA A 74 9.54 6.25 -9.00
C ALA A 74 10.14 7.65 -8.97
N LYS A 75 9.83 8.52 -9.95
CA LYS A 75 10.25 9.94 -9.95
C LYS A 75 9.82 10.69 -8.70
N HIS A 76 8.69 10.28 -8.12
CA HIS A 76 8.14 10.87 -6.90
C HIS A 76 8.42 9.99 -5.66
N GLY A 77 9.25 8.95 -5.76
CA GLY A 77 9.65 8.08 -4.66
C GLY A 77 8.51 7.23 -4.08
N PHE A 78 7.40 7.03 -4.78
CA PHE A 78 6.33 6.14 -4.34
C PHE A 78 6.68 4.67 -4.51
N VAL A 79 7.55 4.37 -5.46
CA VAL A 79 8.14 3.06 -5.70
C VAL A 79 9.62 3.22 -5.98
N ARG A 80 10.38 2.15 -5.78
CA ARG A 80 11.80 2.11 -6.13
C ARG A 80 12.12 0.82 -6.88
N GLU A 81 13.20 0.83 -7.65
CA GLU A 81 13.74 -0.37 -8.28
C GLU A 81 14.55 -1.17 -7.25
N VAL A 82 14.32 -2.48 -7.21
CA VAL A 82 15.06 -3.39 -6.32
C VAL A 82 16.41 -3.68 -6.94
N ALA A 83 17.48 -3.19 -6.32
CA ALA A 83 18.84 -3.41 -6.78
C ALA A 83 19.23 -4.89 -6.73
N GLY A 84 19.93 -5.37 -7.75
CA GLY A 84 20.43 -6.74 -7.79
C GLY A 84 19.39 -7.83 -8.02
N LYS A 85 18.09 -7.49 -8.15
CA LYS A 85 17.03 -8.43 -8.47
C LYS A 85 16.61 -8.29 -9.94
N GLY A 86 16.61 -9.43 -10.65
CA GLY A 86 16.23 -9.47 -12.08
C GLY A 86 17.43 -9.51 -13.03
N THR A 87 17.15 -9.29 -14.30
CA THR A 87 18.14 -9.25 -15.40
C THR A 87 18.18 -7.85 -16.02
N ALA A 88 19.14 -7.60 -16.93
CA ALA A 88 19.24 -6.33 -17.66
C ALA A 88 17.94 -5.90 -18.38
N ARG A 89 17.05 -6.83 -18.65
CA ARG A 89 15.76 -6.61 -19.34
C ARG A 89 14.55 -6.61 -18.41
N GLU A 90 14.71 -7.05 -17.16
CA GLU A 90 13.60 -7.22 -16.22
C GLU A 90 13.92 -6.47 -14.94
N ARG A 91 13.17 -5.38 -14.69
CA ARG A 91 13.29 -4.56 -13.50
C ARG A 91 12.24 -4.96 -12.49
N TRP A 92 12.67 -5.14 -11.23
CA TRP A 92 11.81 -5.38 -10.10
C TRP A 92 11.53 -4.06 -9.39
N TRP A 93 10.29 -3.88 -9.02
CA TRP A 93 9.79 -2.68 -8.37
C TRP A 93 9.20 -3.05 -7.02
N GLU A 94 9.41 -2.20 -6.05
CA GLU A 94 8.80 -2.34 -4.74
C GLU A 94 8.29 -0.99 -4.23
N ARG A 95 7.34 -1.02 -3.31
CA ARG A 95 6.97 0.14 -2.52
C ARG A 95 7.94 0.23 -1.35
N PRO A 96 8.58 1.40 -1.10
CA PRO A 96 9.35 1.61 0.13
C PRO A 96 8.46 1.38 1.36
N PRO A 97 8.97 0.78 2.45
CA PRO A 97 8.23 0.67 3.69
C PRO A 97 7.87 2.05 4.26
N GLY A 98 6.83 2.11 5.08
CA GLY A 98 6.38 3.34 5.70
C GLY A 98 4.96 3.75 5.31
N SER A 99 4.41 4.73 6.04
CA SER A 99 3.07 5.26 5.81
C SER A 99 3.06 6.37 4.76
N LEU A 100 1.92 6.53 4.08
CA LEU A 100 1.68 7.60 3.12
C LEU A 100 0.56 8.48 3.66
N THR A 101 0.89 9.67 4.13
CA THR A 101 -0.08 10.65 4.63
C THR A 101 -0.38 11.70 3.57
N ILE A 102 -1.65 11.81 3.15
CA ILE A 102 -2.08 12.73 2.08
C ILE A 102 -2.74 14.00 2.65
N SER A 103 -3.20 13.95 3.90
CA SER A 103 -3.90 15.09 4.51
C SER A 103 -2.94 16.05 5.15
N THR A 104 -2.73 17.20 4.52
CA THR A 104 -1.99 18.31 5.11
C THR A 104 -2.79 19.62 5.01
N PRO A 105 -2.62 20.57 5.95
CA PRO A 105 -3.24 21.88 5.87
C PRO A 105 -2.92 22.62 4.57
N ASP A 106 -1.71 22.46 4.03
CA ASP A 106 -1.28 23.08 2.78
C ASP A 106 -2.07 22.58 1.57
N LEU A 107 -2.39 21.29 1.53
CA LEU A 107 -3.24 20.71 0.47
C LEU A 107 -4.69 21.22 0.60
N ALA A 108 -5.16 21.50 1.80
CA ALA A 108 -6.51 22.00 2.04
C ALA A 108 -6.67 23.49 1.68
N SER A 109 -5.59 24.28 1.67
CA SER A 109 -5.60 25.72 1.45
C SER A 109 -5.85 26.13 -0.01
N ASN A 110 -5.47 25.27 -0.98
CA ASN A 110 -5.58 25.56 -2.42
C ASN A 110 -6.74 24.79 -3.06
N PRO A 111 -7.70 25.43 -3.77
CA PRO A 111 -8.80 24.75 -4.43
C PRO A 111 -8.37 23.64 -5.41
N ALA A 112 -7.30 23.87 -6.20
CA ALA A 112 -6.77 22.88 -7.13
C ALA A 112 -6.17 21.68 -6.40
N SER A 113 -5.51 21.90 -5.26
CA SER A 113 -4.98 20.81 -4.43
C SER A 113 -6.10 19.98 -3.82
N ARG A 114 -7.18 20.61 -3.38
CA ARG A 114 -8.37 19.92 -2.86
C ARG A 114 -9.03 19.02 -3.89
N GLU A 115 -9.13 19.47 -5.14
CA GLU A 115 -9.71 18.66 -6.22
C GLU A 115 -8.87 17.40 -6.50
N VAL A 116 -7.55 17.57 -6.62
CA VAL A 116 -6.64 16.43 -6.81
C VAL A 116 -6.67 15.49 -5.60
N ALA A 117 -6.70 16.03 -4.37
CA ALA A 117 -6.79 15.23 -3.16
C ALA A 117 -8.09 14.42 -3.09
N ARG A 118 -9.23 15.00 -3.50
CA ARG A 118 -10.51 14.29 -3.57
C ARG A 118 -10.45 13.12 -4.56
N LEU A 119 -9.88 13.35 -5.75
CA LEU A 119 -9.73 12.31 -6.76
C LEU A 119 -8.87 11.16 -6.22
N VAL A 120 -7.70 11.46 -5.67
CA VAL A 120 -6.80 10.44 -5.11
C VAL A 120 -7.45 9.70 -3.95
N ASN A 121 -8.09 10.41 -3.02
CA ASN A 121 -8.79 9.78 -1.89
C ASN A 121 -9.95 8.90 -2.34
N HIS A 122 -10.70 9.32 -3.38
CA HIS A 122 -11.75 8.50 -3.96
C HIS A 122 -11.21 7.19 -4.53
N GLU A 123 -10.18 7.26 -5.38
CA GLU A 123 -9.56 6.07 -5.97
C GLU A 123 -8.95 5.13 -4.91
N MET A 124 -8.26 5.69 -3.92
CA MET A 124 -7.75 4.89 -2.79
C MET A 124 -8.88 4.26 -1.97
N GLY A 125 -9.99 4.98 -1.81
CA GLY A 125 -11.18 4.47 -1.14
C GLY A 125 -11.78 3.27 -1.86
N VAL A 126 -11.89 3.34 -3.20
CA VAL A 126 -12.35 2.23 -4.04
C VAL A 126 -11.46 1.00 -3.88
N GLN A 127 -10.13 1.18 -3.93
CA GLN A 127 -9.20 0.06 -3.75
C GLN A 127 -9.29 -0.57 -2.35
N ARG A 128 -9.36 0.26 -1.29
CA ARG A 128 -9.53 -0.24 0.09
C ARG A 128 -10.83 -1.00 0.28
N ALA A 129 -11.93 -0.50 -0.30
CA ALA A 129 -13.23 -1.18 -0.24
C ALA A 129 -13.15 -2.55 -0.91
N LYS A 130 -12.49 -2.64 -2.07
CA LYS A 130 -12.29 -3.91 -2.77
C LYS A 130 -11.46 -4.90 -1.95
N VAL A 131 -10.36 -4.47 -1.36
CA VAL A 131 -9.52 -5.35 -0.51
C VAL A 131 -10.33 -5.88 0.68
N LEU A 132 -11.15 -5.02 1.30
CA LEU A 132 -12.02 -5.44 2.40
C LEU A 132 -13.11 -6.41 1.94
N GLU A 133 -13.75 -6.17 0.79
CA GLU A 133 -14.75 -7.05 0.18
C GLU A 133 -14.13 -8.41 -0.15
N ASP A 134 -12.99 -8.44 -0.85
CA ASP A 134 -12.25 -9.67 -1.16
C ASP A 134 -11.89 -10.45 0.11
N PHE A 135 -11.49 -9.76 1.18
CA PHE A 135 -11.21 -10.39 2.48
C PHE A 135 -12.48 -11.01 3.10
N LEU A 136 -13.59 -10.27 3.13
CA LEU A 136 -14.86 -10.75 3.69
C LEU A 136 -15.42 -11.95 2.92
N ASP A 137 -15.29 -11.94 1.59
CA ASP A 137 -15.83 -12.99 0.74
C ASP A 137 -14.99 -14.27 0.76
N GLN A 138 -13.67 -14.14 0.90
CA GLN A 138 -12.75 -15.26 0.72
C GLN A 138 -12.10 -15.75 2.02
N SER A 139 -12.02 -14.92 3.06
CA SER A 139 -11.24 -15.25 4.25
C SER A 139 -11.73 -16.49 4.99
N LEU A 140 -13.05 -16.69 5.06
CA LEU A 140 -13.65 -17.83 5.77
C LEU A 140 -13.37 -19.16 5.08
N ASP A 141 -13.17 -19.14 3.75
CA ASP A 141 -12.95 -20.36 2.95
C ASP A 141 -11.47 -20.67 2.73
N VAL A 142 -10.61 -19.66 2.80
CA VAL A 142 -9.19 -19.76 2.38
C VAL A 142 -8.22 -19.64 3.53
N LEU A 143 -8.54 -18.85 4.56
CA LEU A 143 -7.61 -18.65 5.68
C LEU A 143 -7.68 -19.78 6.70
N PRO A 144 -6.53 -20.22 7.25
CA PRO A 144 -6.49 -21.09 8.41
C PRO A 144 -7.28 -20.47 9.58
N THR A 145 -7.91 -21.33 10.39
CA THR A 145 -8.76 -20.92 11.53
C THR A 145 -8.04 -19.96 12.48
N GLU A 146 -6.77 -20.16 12.74
CA GLU A 146 -5.94 -19.29 13.57
C GLU A 146 -5.88 -17.83 13.08
N TRP A 147 -5.92 -17.63 11.76
CA TRP A 147 -5.94 -16.28 11.16
C TRP A 147 -7.33 -15.63 11.25
N THR A 148 -8.38 -16.42 11.06
CA THR A 148 -9.75 -15.90 11.20
C THR A 148 -10.07 -15.55 12.65
N GLU A 149 -9.62 -16.35 13.62
CA GLU A 149 -9.76 -16.08 15.06
C GLU A 149 -8.95 -14.86 15.51
N ALA A 150 -7.78 -14.62 14.91
CA ALA A 150 -6.94 -13.45 15.19
C ALA A 150 -7.44 -12.17 14.49
N SER A 151 -8.34 -12.29 13.51
CA SER A 151 -8.84 -11.17 12.74
C SER A 151 -10.00 -10.46 13.45
N MET A 152 -10.07 -9.15 13.27
CA MET A 152 -11.18 -8.35 13.78
C MET A 152 -11.58 -7.29 12.74
N ILE A 153 -12.87 -7.20 12.47
CA ILE A 153 -13.47 -6.08 11.75
C ILE A 153 -14.45 -5.41 12.71
N ALA A 154 -14.21 -4.14 13.00
CA ALA A 154 -15.05 -3.38 13.91
C ALA A 154 -15.45 -2.04 13.29
N THR A 155 -16.68 -1.63 13.52
CA THR A 155 -17.17 -0.29 13.21
C THR A 155 -17.54 0.40 14.51
N LEU A 156 -16.93 1.55 14.77
CA LEU A 156 -17.19 2.35 15.97
C LEU A 156 -17.80 3.69 15.59
N HIS A 157 -18.94 4.02 16.17
CA HIS A 157 -19.56 5.33 16.04
C HIS A 157 -19.44 6.10 17.36
N THR A 158 -18.78 7.25 17.32
CA THR A 158 -18.60 8.09 18.50
C THR A 158 -18.54 9.57 18.13
N HIS A 159 -18.70 10.44 19.11
CA HIS A 159 -18.57 11.89 18.98
C HIS A 159 -17.33 12.33 19.73
N LEU A 160 -16.42 12.99 19.03
CA LEU A 160 -15.15 13.47 19.59
C LEU A 160 -15.02 14.97 19.36
N THR A 161 -14.40 15.67 20.28
CA THR A 161 -13.86 17.00 20.04
C THR A 161 -12.60 16.90 19.16
N CYS A 162 -12.20 18.00 18.56
CA CYS A 162 -10.95 18.05 17.74
C CYS A 162 -9.72 17.62 18.57
N GLY A 163 -9.64 18.03 19.85
CA GLY A 163 -8.56 17.62 20.76
C GLY A 163 -8.53 16.11 21.01
N GLN A 164 -9.69 15.52 21.32
CA GLN A 164 -9.81 14.08 21.52
C GLN A 164 -9.48 13.28 20.27
N LEU A 165 -9.87 13.76 19.08
CA LEU A 165 -9.52 13.12 17.82
C LEU A 165 -8.00 13.17 17.58
N ALA A 166 -7.35 14.31 17.82
CA ALA A 166 -5.91 14.46 17.66
C ALA A 166 -5.12 13.54 18.61
N GLU A 167 -5.57 13.42 19.87
CA GLU A 167 -4.98 12.53 20.87
C GLU A 167 -5.13 11.07 20.46
N LEU A 168 -6.35 10.63 20.10
CA LEU A 168 -6.62 9.28 19.62
C LEU A 168 -5.78 8.92 18.39
N THR A 169 -5.66 9.84 17.42
CA THR A 169 -4.83 9.63 16.23
C THR A 169 -3.37 9.39 16.62
N LYS A 170 -2.82 10.24 17.48
CA LYS A 170 -1.45 10.14 17.97
C LYS A 170 -1.17 8.83 18.72
N GLU A 171 -2.09 8.44 19.61
CA GLU A 171 -1.98 7.18 20.36
C GLU A 171 -2.04 5.98 19.44
N THR A 172 -2.97 5.98 18.46
CA THR A 172 -3.10 4.90 17.47
C THR A 172 -1.86 4.76 16.62
N GLU A 173 -1.31 5.87 16.12
CA GLU A 173 -0.05 5.86 15.35
C GLU A 173 1.10 5.31 16.20
N THR A 174 1.22 5.75 17.44
CA THR A 174 2.28 5.29 18.35
C THR A 174 2.16 3.80 18.63
N PHE A 175 0.93 3.33 18.89
CA PHE A 175 0.66 1.91 19.13
C PHE A 175 1.02 1.06 17.92
N LEU A 176 0.56 1.43 16.72
CA LEU A 176 0.84 0.69 15.49
C LEU A 176 2.35 0.62 15.21
N ARG A 177 3.07 1.73 15.34
CA ARG A 177 4.54 1.74 15.18
C ARG A 177 5.24 0.79 16.15
N SER A 178 4.85 0.82 17.43
CA SER A 178 5.47 -0.05 18.44
C SER A 178 5.26 -1.54 18.23
N ARG A 179 4.40 -1.93 17.28
CA ARG A 179 4.07 -3.33 16.98
C ARG A 179 4.50 -3.77 15.58
N LEU A 180 4.72 -2.82 14.67
CA LEU A 180 5.04 -3.10 13.27
C LEU A 180 6.53 -2.85 12.93
N ASP A 181 7.28 -2.17 13.79
CA ASP A 181 8.74 -2.04 13.77
C ASP A 181 9.38 -3.17 14.60
#